data_26ed28b900c0ab9704ff8a9aa1d982a6
#
_entry.id   26ed28b900c0ab9704ff8a9aa1d982a6
#
_cell.length_a   1.000
_cell.length_b   1.000
_cell.length_c   1.000
_cell.angle_alpha   90.00
_cell.angle_beta   90.00
_cell.angle_gamma   90.00
#
_symmetry.space_group_name_H-M   'P 1'
#
loop_
_entity.id
_entity.type
_entity.pdbx_description
1 polymer ?
#
loop_
_entity_poly.entity_id
_entity_poly.type
_entity_poly.pdbx_seq_one_letter_code
_entity_poly.pdbx_strand_id
1 'polypeptide(L)'
;MQIEHELVIPADVDTVWAMTIDVERWPSLTPTMTSVERLGDEPMGIGSQARIVQPKQRPRVWTVTRFEPGRHFEWSAKMGTVTMTGGHHLEAVEGGTRNRLTLQLAGFGSRLLLAIAGKQLLAAITTENEGFAAGAGVRAQPGGSTT
;
A
#
# COMPACT_ATOMS: atom_id res chain seq x y z
N MET A 1 0.25 6.85 -16.37
CA MET A 1 -1.08 6.26 -16.22
C MET A 1 -1.24 5.78 -14.80
N GLN A 2 -2.33 6.19 -14.17
CA GLN A 2 -2.47 6.02 -12.74
C GLN A 2 -3.89 5.58 -12.40
N ILE A 3 -3.98 4.62 -11.49
CA ILE A 3 -5.23 4.18 -10.87
C ILE A 3 -5.16 4.65 -9.42
N GLU A 4 -6.29 5.07 -8.86
CA GLU A 4 -6.28 5.47 -7.46
C GLU A 4 -7.61 5.15 -6.78
N HIS A 5 -7.53 5.04 -5.47
CA HIS A 5 -8.69 4.86 -4.60
C HIS A 5 -8.41 5.58 -3.29
N GLU A 6 -9.40 6.32 -2.80
CA GLU A 6 -9.23 6.98 -1.50
C GLU A 6 -10.44 6.74 -0.62
N LEU A 7 -10.18 6.78 0.68
CA LEU A 7 -11.23 6.78 1.68
C LEU A 7 -10.71 7.45 2.94
N VAL A 8 -11.62 7.82 3.84
CA VAL A 8 -11.24 8.39 5.13
C VAL A 8 -11.23 7.27 6.16
N ILE A 9 -10.08 7.07 6.79
CA ILE A 9 -9.89 6.07 7.82
C ILE A 9 -10.11 6.76 9.18
N PRO A 10 -11.00 6.25 10.05
CA PRO A 10 -11.28 6.89 11.33
C PRO A 10 -10.18 6.62 12.36
N ALA A 11 -8.98 7.06 12.06
CA ALA A 11 -7.81 6.95 12.92
C ALA A 11 -6.88 8.10 12.57
N ASP A 12 -6.02 8.50 13.51
CA ASP A 12 -5.13 9.63 13.25
C ASP A 12 -4.00 9.25 12.28
N VAL A 13 -3.34 10.27 11.76
CA VAL A 13 -2.27 10.09 10.76
C VAL A 13 -1.16 9.20 11.30
N ASP A 14 -0.79 9.35 12.56
CA ASP A 14 0.31 8.56 13.12
C ASP A 14 -0.04 7.07 13.15
N THR A 15 -1.28 6.74 13.48
CA THR A 15 -1.75 5.35 13.48
C THR A 15 -1.72 4.77 12.07
N VAL A 16 -2.25 5.51 11.10
CA VAL A 16 -2.28 5.03 9.72
C VAL A 16 -0.88 4.93 9.15
N TRP A 17 0.00 5.89 9.48
CA TRP A 17 1.37 5.85 9.02
C TRP A 17 2.11 4.63 9.57
N ALA A 18 1.94 4.35 10.87
CA ALA A 18 2.58 3.18 11.48
C ALA A 18 2.17 1.90 10.76
N MET A 19 0.91 1.78 10.34
CA MET A 19 0.46 0.63 9.57
C MET A 19 1.06 0.62 8.17
N THR A 20 1.22 1.78 7.58
CA THR A 20 1.74 1.90 6.21
C THR A 20 3.18 1.41 6.11
N ILE A 21 4.01 1.73 7.10
CA ILE A 21 5.43 1.32 7.05
C ILE A 21 5.67 -0.07 7.63
N ASP A 22 4.69 -0.66 8.29
CA ASP A 22 4.79 -2.02 8.85
C ASP A 22 4.37 -3.03 7.77
N VAL A 23 5.16 -3.07 6.71
CA VAL A 23 4.77 -3.77 5.48
C VAL A 23 4.66 -5.28 5.67
N GLU A 24 5.41 -5.85 6.62
CA GLU A 24 5.35 -7.29 6.85
C GLU A 24 4.02 -7.74 7.46
N ARG A 25 3.22 -6.81 7.96
CA ARG A 25 1.89 -7.11 8.48
C ARG A 25 0.78 -6.93 7.44
N TRP A 26 1.11 -6.41 6.27
CA TRP A 26 0.10 -6.18 5.24
C TRP A 26 -0.71 -7.43 4.86
N PRO A 27 -0.11 -8.64 4.81
CA PRO A 27 -0.93 -9.82 4.50
C PRO A 27 -2.08 -10.04 5.48
N SER A 28 -1.95 -9.57 6.72
CA SER A 28 -3.04 -9.68 7.70
C SER A 28 -4.13 -8.64 7.46
N LEU A 29 -3.87 -7.62 6.64
CA LEU A 29 -4.80 -6.55 6.35
C LEU A 29 -5.53 -6.76 5.02
N THR A 30 -4.89 -7.45 4.07
CA THR A 30 -5.45 -7.59 2.74
C THR A 30 -5.11 -8.95 2.14
N PRO A 31 -6.10 -9.62 1.51
CA PRO A 31 -5.82 -10.89 0.82
C PRO A 31 -5.09 -10.71 -0.50
N THR A 32 -4.82 -9.47 -0.92
CA THR A 32 -4.08 -9.23 -2.15
C THR A 32 -2.61 -9.60 -2.03
N MET A 33 -2.14 -9.85 -0.80
CA MET A 33 -0.75 -10.23 -0.55
C MET A 33 -0.69 -11.50 0.28
N THR A 34 0.08 -12.48 -0.19
CA THR A 34 0.28 -13.73 0.52
C THR A 34 1.38 -13.58 1.58
N SER A 35 2.46 -12.90 1.24
CA SER A 35 3.54 -12.63 2.19
C SER A 35 4.32 -11.39 1.78
N VAL A 36 4.90 -10.73 2.77
CA VAL A 36 5.80 -9.59 2.56
C VAL A 36 7.00 -9.80 3.48
N GLU A 37 8.19 -9.79 2.91
CA GLU A 37 9.43 -10.00 3.65
C GLU A 37 10.38 -8.84 3.38
N ARG A 38 10.77 -8.11 4.42
CA ARG A 38 11.77 -7.05 4.29
C ARG A 38 13.15 -7.66 4.03
N LEU A 39 13.89 -7.02 3.12
CA LEU A 39 15.24 -7.46 2.76
C LEU A 39 16.25 -6.49 3.40
N GLY A 40 16.44 -6.64 4.71
CA GLY A 40 17.35 -5.78 5.47
C GLY A 40 16.79 -5.48 6.83
N ASP A 41 17.63 -4.96 7.72
CA ASP A 41 17.26 -4.70 9.11
C ASP A 41 17.18 -3.20 9.43
N GLU A 42 17.57 -2.34 8.49
CA GLU A 42 17.54 -0.91 8.71
C GLU A 42 16.09 -0.40 8.82
N PRO A 43 15.89 0.75 9.49
CA PRO A 43 14.56 1.36 9.52
C PRO A 43 14.05 1.62 8.11
N MET A 44 12.74 1.55 7.94
CA MET A 44 12.11 1.80 6.64
C MET A 44 12.46 3.22 6.16
N GLY A 45 12.89 3.32 4.91
CA GLY A 45 13.25 4.59 4.29
C GLY A 45 13.52 4.38 2.81
N ILE A 46 13.99 5.45 2.15
CA ILE A 46 14.33 5.37 0.73
C ILE A 46 15.39 4.29 0.53
N GLY A 47 15.18 3.43 -0.47
CA GLY A 47 16.08 2.32 -0.77
C GLY A 47 15.76 1.03 -0.04
N SER A 48 14.89 1.07 0.96
CA SER A 48 14.44 -0.15 1.63
C SER A 48 13.73 -1.05 0.63
N GLN A 49 13.91 -2.36 0.78
CA GLN A 49 13.33 -3.33 -0.14
C GLN A 49 12.51 -4.37 0.60
N ALA A 50 11.52 -4.90 -0.08
CA ALA A 50 10.73 -6.01 0.42
C ALA A 50 10.35 -6.93 -0.74
N ARG A 51 10.35 -8.23 -0.46
CA ARG A 51 9.85 -9.22 -1.41
C ARG A 51 8.38 -9.45 -1.12
N ILE A 52 7.56 -9.25 -2.13
CA ILE A 52 6.11 -9.42 -2.00
C ILE A 52 5.69 -10.62 -2.85
N VAL A 53 4.92 -11.51 -2.23
CA VAL A 53 4.27 -12.63 -2.91
C VAL A 53 2.78 -12.34 -2.98
N GLN A 54 2.23 -12.34 -4.18
CA GLN A 54 0.81 -12.15 -4.41
C GLN A 54 0.22 -13.39 -5.05
N PRO A 55 -1.08 -13.67 -4.84
CA PRO A 55 -1.70 -14.87 -5.41
C PRO A 55 -1.51 -14.94 -6.92
N LYS A 56 -1.10 -16.10 -7.41
CA LYS A 56 -0.96 -16.37 -8.85
C LYS A 56 0.08 -15.51 -9.55
N GLN A 57 1.01 -14.93 -8.79
CA GLN A 57 2.07 -14.10 -9.34
C GLN A 57 3.41 -14.55 -8.81
N ARG A 58 4.45 -14.26 -9.58
CA ARG A 58 5.83 -14.50 -9.13
C ARG A 58 6.19 -13.49 -8.05
N PRO A 59 7.03 -13.89 -7.09
CA PRO A 59 7.54 -12.93 -6.11
C PRO A 59 8.23 -11.76 -6.80
N ARG A 60 8.05 -10.56 -6.25
CA ARG A 60 8.69 -9.36 -6.77
C ARG A 60 9.32 -8.59 -5.63
N VAL A 61 10.44 -7.95 -5.93
CA VAL A 61 11.10 -7.06 -4.97
C VAL A 61 10.67 -5.63 -5.27
N TRP A 62 10.12 -4.99 -4.24
CA TRP A 62 9.71 -3.59 -4.31
C TRP A 62 10.74 -2.75 -3.58
N THR A 63 11.12 -1.63 -4.15
CA THR A 63 12.11 -0.71 -3.59
C THR A 63 11.46 0.63 -3.29
N VAL A 64 11.64 1.12 -2.06
CA VAL A 64 11.08 2.41 -1.64
C VAL A 64 11.80 3.53 -2.39
N THR A 65 11.02 4.35 -3.08
CA THR A 65 11.52 5.45 -3.90
C THR A 65 11.15 6.81 -3.33
N ARG A 66 10.16 6.87 -2.44
CA ARG A 66 9.77 8.11 -1.79
C ARG A 66 9.32 7.82 -0.37
N PHE A 67 9.76 8.65 0.57
CA PHE A 67 9.48 8.39 1.97
C PHE A 67 9.43 9.72 2.72
N GLU A 68 8.22 10.19 2.99
CA GLU A 68 7.96 11.41 3.77
C GLU A 68 7.13 11.01 4.98
N PRO A 69 7.74 10.87 6.15
CA PRO A 69 7.05 10.34 7.34
C PRO A 69 5.72 11.04 7.61
N GLY A 70 4.69 10.24 7.82
CA GLY A 70 3.35 10.72 8.10
C GLY A 70 2.59 11.25 6.90
N ARG A 71 3.18 11.24 5.70
CA ARG A 71 2.56 11.86 4.53
C ARG A 71 2.56 11.01 3.28
N HIS A 72 3.70 10.45 2.91
CA HIS A 72 3.83 9.88 1.58
C HIS A 72 4.86 8.75 1.56
N PHE A 73 4.42 7.60 1.06
CA PHE A 73 5.26 6.43 0.89
C PHE A 73 5.04 5.91 -0.52
N GLU A 74 6.14 5.73 -1.27
CA GLU A 74 6.05 5.10 -2.59
C GLU A 74 7.14 4.06 -2.73
N TRP A 75 6.81 2.99 -3.40
CA TRP A 75 7.80 2.02 -3.84
C TRP A 75 7.46 1.49 -5.23
N SER A 76 8.45 0.91 -5.89
CA SER A 76 8.27 0.43 -7.25
C SER A 76 8.88 -0.93 -7.46
N ALA A 77 8.35 -1.63 -8.45
CA ALA A 77 8.84 -2.91 -8.90
C ALA A 77 8.69 -2.99 -10.41
N LYS A 78 9.49 -3.88 -11.01
CA LYS A 78 9.42 -4.10 -12.45
C LYS A 78 8.66 -5.37 -12.77
N MET A 79 7.87 -5.29 -13.83
CA MET A 79 7.23 -6.45 -14.42
C MET A 79 7.53 -6.39 -15.91
N GLY A 80 8.60 -7.08 -16.34
CA GLY A 80 9.08 -6.98 -17.72
C GLY A 80 9.53 -5.56 -18.04
N THR A 81 8.92 -4.96 -19.05
CA THR A 81 9.23 -3.59 -19.48
C THR A 81 8.38 -2.54 -18.76
N VAL A 82 7.46 -2.98 -17.89
CA VAL A 82 6.57 -2.06 -17.16
C VAL A 82 7.12 -1.86 -15.76
N THR A 83 7.20 -0.60 -15.33
CA THR A 83 7.49 -0.27 -13.93
C THR A 83 6.18 0.09 -13.25
N MET A 84 5.93 -0.57 -12.11
CA MET A 84 4.77 -0.29 -11.28
C MET A 84 5.23 0.51 -10.07
N THR A 85 4.52 1.59 -9.75
CA THR A 85 4.81 2.40 -8.57
C THR A 85 3.54 2.48 -7.73
N GLY A 86 3.61 1.92 -6.53
CA GLY A 86 2.51 1.99 -5.58
C GLY A 86 2.75 3.13 -4.60
N GLY A 87 1.72 3.91 -4.35
CA GLY A 87 1.84 5.07 -3.46
C GLY A 87 0.77 5.08 -2.39
N HIS A 88 1.14 5.57 -1.22
CA HIS A 88 0.26 5.80 -0.09
C HIS A 88 0.39 7.27 0.29
N HIS A 89 -0.70 8.01 0.17
CA HIS A 89 -0.73 9.45 0.45
C HIS A 89 -1.70 9.69 1.60
N LEU A 90 -1.17 10.21 2.71
CA LEU A 90 -1.93 10.42 3.93
C LEU A 90 -2.13 11.90 4.18
N GLU A 91 -3.35 12.25 4.56
CA GLU A 91 -3.70 13.63 4.89
C GLU A 91 -4.64 13.64 6.07
N ALA A 92 -4.29 14.39 7.12
CA ALA A 92 -5.18 14.56 8.26
C ALA A 92 -6.39 15.37 7.82
N VAL A 93 -7.58 14.83 8.09
CA VAL A 93 -8.83 15.49 7.76
C VAL A 93 -9.78 15.37 8.93
N GLU A 94 -10.91 16.07 8.87
CA GLU A 94 -11.93 15.91 9.89
C GLU A 94 -12.45 14.47 9.83
N GLY A 95 -12.48 13.82 10.99
CA GLY A 95 -12.95 12.44 11.08
C GLY A 95 -11.85 11.41 10.96
N GLY A 96 -10.59 11.80 10.70
CA GLY A 96 -9.49 10.84 10.65
C GLY A 96 -8.43 11.19 9.65
N THR A 97 -8.07 10.22 8.83
CA THR A 97 -7.01 10.34 7.82
C THR A 97 -7.57 9.99 6.46
N ARG A 98 -7.40 10.88 5.48
CA ARG A 98 -7.66 10.52 4.10
C ARG A 98 -6.47 9.71 3.61
N ASN A 99 -6.73 8.49 3.21
CA ASN A 99 -5.70 7.59 2.69
C ASN A 99 -5.97 7.36 1.22
N ARG A 100 -5.09 7.88 0.38
CA ARG A 100 -5.20 7.73 -1.07
C ARG A 100 -4.13 6.77 -1.54
N LEU A 101 -4.55 5.64 -2.09
CA LEU A 101 -3.66 4.66 -2.68
C LEU A 101 -3.60 4.89 -4.18
N THR A 102 -2.40 4.86 -4.73
CA THR A 102 -2.18 5.04 -6.16
C THR A 102 -1.36 3.88 -6.70
N LEU A 103 -1.61 3.55 -7.96
CA LEU A 103 -0.77 2.61 -8.69
C LEU A 103 -0.50 3.20 -10.05
N GLN A 104 0.77 3.47 -10.33
CA GLN A 104 1.20 4.06 -11.58
C GLN A 104 1.93 3.00 -12.40
N LEU A 105 1.59 2.94 -13.68
CA LEU A 105 2.22 2.02 -14.62
C LEU A 105 2.94 2.85 -15.69
N ALA A 106 4.20 2.54 -15.92
CA ALA A 106 5.02 3.25 -16.89
C ALA A 106 5.87 2.26 -17.69
N GLY A 107 6.26 2.65 -18.89
CA GLY A 107 7.10 1.83 -19.73
C GLY A 107 6.36 1.22 -20.90
N PHE A 108 7.10 0.48 -21.71
CA PHE A 108 6.53 -0.15 -22.90
C PHE A 108 5.51 -1.20 -22.52
N GLY A 109 4.31 -1.10 -23.08
CA GLY A 109 3.23 -2.04 -22.79
C GLY A 109 2.35 -1.64 -21.61
N SER A 110 2.66 -0.51 -20.93
CA SER A 110 1.87 -0.10 -19.77
C SER A 110 0.41 0.18 -20.11
N ARG A 111 0.15 0.76 -21.28
CA ARG A 111 -1.23 1.03 -21.69
C ARG A 111 -2.00 -0.26 -21.94
N LEU A 112 -1.35 -1.23 -22.57
CA LEU A 112 -1.98 -2.51 -22.84
C LEU A 112 -2.29 -3.25 -21.53
N LEU A 113 -1.33 -3.24 -20.60
CA LEU A 113 -1.54 -3.87 -19.30
C LEU A 113 -2.71 -3.21 -18.58
N LEU A 114 -2.78 -1.89 -18.60
CA LEU A 114 -3.88 -1.17 -17.95
C LEU A 114 -5.22 -1.51 -18.61
N ALA A 115 -5.24 -1.64 -19.93
CA ALA A 115 -6.47 -1.99 -20.64
C ALA A 115 -6.95 -3.40 -20.28
N ILE A 116 -6.01 -4.34 -20.08
CA ILE A 116 -6.34 -5.74 -19.80
C ILE A 116 -6.64 -5.94 -18.32
N ALA A 117 -5.84 -5.35 -17.42
CA ALA A 117 -5.86 -5.66 -16.00
C ALA A 117 -6.29 -4.49 -15.11
N GLY A 118 -6.68 -3.34 -15.71
CA GLY A 118 -6.98 -2.15 -14.92
C GLY A 118 -8.07 -2.35 -13.89
N LYS A 119 -9.12 -3.10 -14.22
CA LYS A 119 -10.20 -3.34 -13.27
C LYS A 119 -9.75 -4.20 -12.09
N GLN A 120 -8.92 -5.22 -12.36
CA GLN A 120 -8.39 -6.06 -11.28
C GLN A 120 -7.41 -5.27 -10.40
N LEU A 121 -6.61 -4.40 -11.01
CA LEU A 121 -5.68 -3.57 -10.26
C LEU A 121 -6.43 -2.57 -9.37
N LEU A 122 -7.47 -1.94 -9.89
CA LEU A 122 -8.30 -1.05 -9.09
C LEU A 122 -8.98 -1.80 -7.97
N ALA A 123 -9.51 -3.00 -8.24
CA ALA A 123 -10.13 -3.82 -7.21
C ALA A 123 -9.12 -4.18 -6.12
N ALA A 124 -7.87 -4.47 -6.50
CA ALA A 124 -6.83 -4.82 -5.53
C ALA A 124 -6.52 -3.65 -4.59
N ILE A 125 -6.30 -2.44 -5.13
CA ILE A 125 -5.99 -1.30 -4.26
C ILE A 125 -7.20 -0.87 -3.43
N THR A 126 -8.40 -1.07 -3.93
CA THR A 126 -9.61 -0.82 -3.16
C THR A 126 -9.68 -1.77 -1.97
N THR A 127 -9.43 -3.05 -2.19
CA THR A 127 -9.40 -4.06 -1.13
C THR A 127 -8.31 -3.75 -0.10
N GLU A 128 -7.14 -3.30 -0.56
CA GLU A 128 -6.06 -2.91 0.35
C GLU A 128 -6.47 -1.74 1.23
N ASN A 129 -7.08 -0.72 0.63
CA ASN A 129 -7.49 0.46 1.36
C ASN A 129 -8.56 0.13 2.39
N GLU A 130 -9.52 -0.70 2.02
CA GLU A 130 -10.55 -1.16 2.95
C GLU A 130 -9.93 -1.98 4.09
N GLY A 131 -8.92 -2.79 3.79
CA GLY A 131 -8.20 -3.55 4.79
C GLY A 131 -7.47 -2.66 5.78
N PHE A 132 -6.87 -1.58 5.29
CA PHE A 132 -6.23 -0.59 6.15
C PHE A 132 -7.25 0.08 7.05
N ALA A 133 -8.41 0.44 6.52
CA ALA A 133 -9.46 1.06 7.33
C ALA A 133 -9.95 0.13 8.43
N ALA A 134 -10.16 -1.15 8.11
CA ALA A 134 -10.60 -2.12 9.10
C ALA A 134 -9.54 -2.35 10.17
N GLY A 135 -8.26 -2.47 9.77
CA GLY A 135 -7.16 -2.66 10.70
C GLY A 135 -6.94 -1.45 11.59
N ALA A 136 -7.07 -0.25 11.04
CA ALA A 136 -6.93 0.97 11.81
C ALA A 136 -8.09 1.14 12.79
N GLY A 137 -9.29 0.74 12.40
CA GLY A 137 -10.44 0.78 13.30
C GLY A 137 -10.21 -0.07 14.54
N VAL A 138 -9.64 -1.27 14.37
CA VAL A 138 -9.31 -2.11 15.50
C VAL A 138 -8.25 -1.45 16.39
N ARG A 139 -7.22 -0.85 15.78
CA ARG A 139 -6.15 -0.18 16.54
C ARG A 139 -6.65 1.09 17.23
N ALA A 140 -7.58 1.78 16.60
CA ALA A 140 -8.08 3.05 17.11
C ALA A 140 -9.09 2.88 18.26
N GLN A 141 -9.50 1.65 18.54
CA GLN A 141 -10.41 1.33 19.65
C GLN A 141 -9.62 0.70 20.78
N PRO A 142 -8.90 1.51 21.54
CA PRO A 142 -8.02 0.98 22.58
C PRO A 142 -8.85 0.26 23.62
N GLY A 143 -8.28 -0.80 24.06
CA GLY A 143 -8.94 -1.56 25.04
C GLY A 143 -10.28 -1.99 24.59
N GLY A 144 -10.46 -1.73 23.39
CA GLY A 144 -11.65 -2.10 22.88
C GLY A 144 -12.73 -1.75 23.68
N SER A 145 -12.42 -1.46 23.93
CA SER A 145 -12.96 -1.27 24.38
C SER A 145 -13.56 -1.94 24.97
N THR A 146 -13.38 -2.35 25.33
CA THR A 146 -13.66 -3.00 25.81
C THR A 146 -14.51 -3.07 26.25
N THR A 147 -14.81 -2.92 26.12
CA THR A 147 -15.67 -2.98 26.38
C THR A 147 -16.15 -3.54 26.21
#